data_6988310acd8e4a76231b3a87b293a37c
#
_entry.id   6988310acd8e4a76231b3a87b293a37c
#
_cell.length_a   1.000
_cell.length_b   1.000
_cell.length_c   1.000
_cell.angle_alpha   90.00
_cell.angle_beta   90.00
_cell.angle_gamma   90.00
#
_symmetry.space_group_name_H-M   'P 1'
#
loop_
_entity.id
_entity.type
_entity.pdbx_description
1 polymer ?
#
loop_
_entity_poly.entity_id
_entity_poly.type
_entity_poly.pdbx_seq_one_letter_code
_entity_poly.pdbx_strand_id
1 'polypeptide(L)'
;MNKAQLKQLIEEEFQLLLKEYKYKLYHKSFTSAAEEARKVAEKKGFEIDEENWTTEVAFGGKYKRARPSVGKSNSFSVALTKNGKPQRKHLHFQVYGMESGNFELNAYVS
;
A
#
# COMPACT_ATOMS: atom_id res chain seq x y z
N MET A 1 -13.45 -34.66 -5.57
CA MET A 1 -13.90 -33.36 -4.99
C MET A 1 -15.08 -32.85 -5.82
N ASN A 2 -16.20 -32.51 -5.17
CA ASN A 2 -17.34 -31.95 -5.88
C ASN A 2 -17.22 -30.42 -6.03
N LYS A 3 -18.13 -29.81 -6.79
CA LYS A 3 -18.11 -28.38 -7.05
C LYS A 3 -18.20 -27.53 -5.77
N ALA A 4 -18.98 -27.96 -4.79
CA ALA A 4 -19.15 -27.23 -3.53
C ALA A 4 -17.84 -27.24 -2.72
N GLN A 5 -17.16 -28.36 -2.64
CA GLN A 5 -15.87 -28.47 -1.96
C GLN A 5 -14.79 -27.64 -2.63
N LEU A 6 -14.74 -27.63 -3.95
CA LEU A 6 -13.79 -26.83 -4.71
C LEU A 6 -14.03 -25.34 -4.47
N LYS A 7 -15.28 -24.89 -4.53
CA LYS A 7 -15.67 -23.51 -4.26
C LYS A 7 -15.27 -23.08 -2.85
N GLN A 8 -15.50 -23.94 -1.86
CA GLN A 8 -15.14 -23.67 -0.47
C GLN A 8 -13.62 -23.49 -0.30
N LEU A 9 -12.82 -24.34 -0.94
CA LEU A 9 -11.36 -24.24 -0.91
C LEU A 9 -10.88 -22.93 -1.53
N ILE A 10 -11.46 -22.50 -2.63
CA ILE A 10 -11.11 -21.23 -3.27
C ILE A 10 -11.45 -20.05 -2.35
N GLU A 11 -12.61 -20.08 -1.71
CA GLU A 11 -13.01 -19.03 -0.77
C GLU A 11 -12.09 -18.98 0.44
N GLU A 12 -11.69 -20.13 0.98
CA GLU A 12 -10.76 -20.20 2.11
C GLU A 12 -9.38 -19.64 1.75
N GLU A 13 -8.85 -19.97 0.58
CA GLU A 13 -7.58 -19.43 0.09
C GLU A 13 -7.67 -17.93 -0.11
N PHE A 14 -8.77 -17.44 -0.66
CA PHE A 14 -9.01 -16.02 -0.86
C PHE A 14 -9.05 -15.27 0.47
N GLN A 15 -9.73 -15.83 1.47
CA GLN A 15 -9.80 -15.24 2.82
C GLN A 15 -8.42 -15.23 3.49
N LEU A 16 -7.62 -16.27 3.32
CA LEU A 16 -6.26 -16.33 3.83
C LEU A 16 -5.38 -15.24 3.21
N LEU A 17 -5.48 -15.04 1.89
CA LEU A 17 -4.74 -14.00 1.19
C LEU A 17 -5.14 -12.61 1.67
N LEU A 18 -6.43 -12.34 1.82
CA LEU A 18 -6.92 -11.06 2.35
C LEU A 18 -6.42 -10.82 3.78
N LYS A 19 -6.42 -11.87 4.60
CA LYS A 19 -5.95 -11.81 5.98
C LYS A 19 -4.45 -11.58 6.06
N GLU A 20 -3.68 -12.19 5.15
CA GLU A 20 -2.22 -12.04 5.08
C GLU A 20 -1.83 -10.63 4.68
N TYR A 21 -2.39 -10.12 3.59
CA TYR A 21 -2.07 -8.78 3.11
C TYR A 21 -2.73 -7.68 3.93
N LYS A 22 -3.92 -7.92 4.45
CA LYS A 22 -4.68 -6.96 5.30
C LYS A 22 -4.98 -5.63 4.62
N TYR A 23 -4.85 -5.54 3.29
CA TYR A 23 -5.15 -4.36 2.51
C TYR A 23 -5.45 -4.74 1.05
N LYS A 24 -6.03 -3.80 0.32
CA LYS A 24 -6.35 -4.01 -1.09
C LYS A 24 -5.10 -3.88 -1.95
N LEU A 25 -4.80 -4.91 -2.75
CA LEU A 25 -3.60 -4.97 -3.60
C LEU A 25 -3.73 -4.13 -4.86
N TYR A 26 -4.86 -4.23 -5.55
CA TYR A 26 -5.03 -3.64 -6.88
C TYR A 26 -5.90 -2.40 -6.84
N HIS A 27 -5.46 -1.35 -7.50
CA HIS A 27 -6.11 -0.05 -7.51
C HIS A 27 -6.20 0.51 -8.91
N LYS A 28 -7.25 1.28 -9.18
CA LYS A 28 -7.46 1.93 -10.48
C LYS A 28 -6.69 3.23 -10.63
N SER A 29 -6.20 3.78 -9.53
CA SER A 29 -5.44 5.03 -9.52
C SER A 29 -4.27 4.95 -8.54
N PHE A 30 -3.25 5.76 -8.77
CA PHE A 30 -2.15 5.91 -7.83
C PHE A 30 -2.64 6.46 -6.48
N THR A 31 -3.53 7.44 -6.51
CA THR A 31 -4.08 8.04 -5.28
C THR A 31 -4.78 7.00 -4.41
N SER A 32 -5.58 6.12 -5.01
CA SER A 32 -6.22 5.04 -4.28
C SER A 32 -5.21 4.10 -3.61
N ALA A 33 -4.15 3.72 -4.33
CA ALA A 33 -3.08 2.88 -3.78
C ALA A 33 -2.36 3.58 -2.63
N ALA A 34 -2.02 4.85 -2.79
CA ALA A 34 -1.34 5.63 -1.76
C ALA A 34 -2.20 5.78 -0.50
N GLU A 35 -3.50 6.03 -0.66
CA GLU A 35 -4.42 6.11 0.48
C GLU A 35 -4.54 4.78 1.22
N GLU A 36 -4.56 3.66 0.50
CA GLU A 36 -4.57 2.33 1.13
C GLU A 36 -3.28 2.08 1.92
N ALA A 37 -2.14 2.53 1.41
CA ALA A 37 -0.87 2.44 2.13
C ALA A 37 -0.92 3.20 3.46
N ARG A 38 -1.51 4.39 3.48
CA ARG A 38 -1.71 5.16 4.72
C ARG A 38 -2.51 4.37 5.73
N LYS A 39 -3.57 3.70 5.30
CA LYS A 39 -4.41 2.88 6.18
C LYS A 39 -3.65 1.72 6.80
N VAL A 40 -2.64 1.18 6.13
CA VAL A 40 -1.79 0.12 6.69
C VAL A 40 -1.11 0.61 7.97
N ALA A 41 -0.54 1.82 7.96
CA ALA A 41 0.09 2.40 9.14
C ALA A 41 -0.95 2.77 10.21
N GLU A 42 -2.06 3.37 9.80
CA GLU A 42 -3.12 3.80 10.72
C GLU A 42 -3.73 2.62 11.48
N LYS A 43 -3.93 1.49 10.82
CA LYS A 43 -4.43 0.26 11.45
C LYS A 43 -3.48 -0.30 12.51
N LYS A 44 -2.21 0.01 12.41
CA LYS A 44 -1.19 -0.40 13.40
C LYS A 44 -1.04 0.62 14.54
N GLY A 45 -1.85 1.66 14.53
CA GLY A 45 -1.87 2.68 15.57
C GLY A 45 -0.92 3.85 15.36
N PHE A 46 -0.34 3.97 14.16
CA PHE A 46 0.53 5.09 13.81
C PHE A 46 -0.22 6.18 13.08
N GLU A 47 0.31 7.39 13.18
CA GLU A 47 -0.16 8.53 12.41
C GLU A 47 0.88 8.83 11.34
N ILE A 48 0.43 9.34 10.21
CA ILE A 48 1.32 9.73 9.12
C ILE A 48 1.87 11.12 9.40
N ASP A 49 3.18 11.31 9.24
CA ASP A 49 3.78 12.63 9.21
C ASP A 49 3.35 13.31 7.90
N GLU A 50 2.37 14.19 7.96
CA GLU A 50 1.75 14.80 6.79
C GLU A 50 2.72 15.66 5.98
N GLU A 51 3.64 16.33 6.63
CA GLU A 51 4.66 17.13 5.97
C GLU A 51 5.59 16.22 5.15
N ASN A 52 6.04 15.14 5.75
CA ASN A 52 6.87 14.16 5.06
C ASN A 52 6.11 13.46 3.92
N TRP A 53 4.84 13.12 4.14
CA TRP A 53 3.99 12.57 3.10
C TRP A 53 3.90 13.50 1.88
N THR A 54 3.67 14.79 2.14
CA THR A 54 3.57 15.78 1.07
C THR A 54 4.86 15.84 0.26
N THR A 55 6.00 15.86 0.92
CA THR A 55 7.31 15.91 0.25
C THR A 55 7.59 14.63 -0.54
N GLU A 56 7.42 13.46 0.10
CA GLU A 56 7.87 12.18 -0.47
C GLU A 56 6.87 11.59 -1.46
N VAL A 57 5.58 11.80 -1.26
CA VAL A 57 4.54 11.16 -2.04
C VAL A 57 3.83 12.16 -2.95
N ALA A 58 3.24 13.21 -2.41
CA ALA A 58 2.44 14.14 -3.20
C ALA A 58 3.27 14.87 -4.26
N PHE A 59 4.51 15.22 -3.95
CA PHE A 59 5.43 15.85 -4.89
C PHE A 59 6.42 14.87 -5.53
N GLY A 60 6.26 13.55 -5.28
CA GLY A 60 7.11 12.52 -5.86
C GLY A 60 8.53 12.50 -5.35
N GLY A 61 8.78 13.07 -4.16
CA GLY A 61 10.08 13.08 -3.51
C GLY A 61 11.17 13.76 -4.35
N LYS A 62 12.40 13.28 -4.18
CA LYS A 62 13.59 13.81 -4.85
C LYS A 62 13.45 13.86 -6.38
N TYR A 63 12.76 12.91 -6.97
CA TYR A 63 12.63 12.77 -8.43
C TYR A 63 11.34 13.35 -8.98
N LYS A 64 10.49 13.89 -8.14
CA LYS A 64 9.17 14.44 -8.51
C LYS A 64 8.31 13.44 -9.30
N ARG A 65 8.41 12.16 -8.94
CA ARG A 65 7.69 11.07 -9.60
C ARG A 65 6.92 10.25 -8.57
N ALA A 66 5.64 10.53 -8.44
CA ALA A 66 4.77 9.71 -7.59
C ALA A 66 4.21 8.52 -8.37
N ARG A 67 3.57 8.80 -9.49
CA ARG A 67 2.89 7.80 -10.31
C ARG A 67 3.87 7.01 -11.18
N PRO A 68 3.95 5.67 -11.05
CA PRO A 68 4.84 4.86 -11.88
C PRO A 68 4.30 4.69 -13.30
N SER A 69 5.21 4.60 -14.27
CA SER A 69 4.90 4.19 -15.63
C SER A 69 4.58 2.69 -15.67
N VAL A 70 3.92 2.26 -16.73
CA VAL A 70 3.63 0.83 -16.96
C VAL A 70 4.93 0.02 -16.93
N GLY A 71 4.91 -1.08 -16.19
CA GLY A 71 6.07 -1.95 -16.02
C GLY A 71 7.14 -1.43 -15.06
N LYS A 72 6.89 -0.29 -14.42
CA LYS A 72 7.81 0.31 -13.46
C LYS A 72 7.19 0.36 -12.07
N SER A 73 8.04 0.43 -11.05
CA SER A 73 7.63 0.58 -9.65
C SER A 73 8.25 1.83 -9.06
N ASN A 74 7.48 2.52 -8.24
CA ASN A 74 8.01 3.59 -7.40
C ASN A 74 7.88 3.17 -5.94
N SER A 75 8.95 3.37 -5.17
CA SER A 75 9.01 3.02 -3.76
C SER A 75 9.07 4.28 -2.92
N PHE A 76 8.37 4.25 -1.79
CA PHE A 76 8.26 5.39 -0.87
C PHE A 76 8.54 4.94 0.54
N SER A 77 9.14 5.84 1.32
CA SER A 77 9.33 5.67 2.75
C SER A 77 8.87 6.94 3.44
N VAL A 78 7.89 6.82 4.32
CA VAL A 78 7.25 7.97 4.96
C VAL A 78 7.38 7.86 6.47
N ALA A 79 7.77 8.96 7.11
CA ALA A 79 7.91 9.04 8.54
C ALA A 79 6.55 8.90 9.24
N LEU A 80 6.56 8.26 10.39
CA LEU A 80 5.37 8.03 11.21
C LEU A 80 5.51 8.75 12.54
N THR A 81 4.36 9.12 13.10
CA THR A 81 4.28 9.70 14.44
C THR A 81 3.29 8.92 15.29
N LYS A 82 3.34 9.11 16.59
CA LYS A 82 2.36 8.60 17.53
C LYS A 82 2.21 9.61 18.66
N ASN A 83 0.99 10.09 18.84
CA ASN A 83 0.72 11.18 19.80
C ASN A 83 1.63 12.40 19.55
N GLY A 84 1.87 12.71 18.27
CA GLY A 84 2.70 13.83 17.87
C GLY A 84 4.20 13.59 17.98
N LYS A 85 4.63 12.40 18.40
CA LYS A 85 6.06 12.08 18.57
C LYS A 85 6.60 11.26 17.40
N PRO A 86 7.79 11.61 16.86
CA PRO A 86 8.42 10.81 15.80
C PRO A 86 8.65 9.37 16.23
N GLN A 87 8.48 8.45 15.33
CA GLN A 87 8.67 7.01 15.56
C GLN A 87 9.90 6.53 14.78
N ARG A 88 10.51 5.43 15.25
CA ARG A 88 11.62 4.78 14.52
C ARG A 88 11.12 4.06 13.27
N LYS A 89 9.91 3.53 13.33
CA LYS A 89 9.31 2.81 12.21
C LYS A 89 8.80 3.79 11.17
N HIS A 90 8.89 3.38 9.91
CA HIS A 90 8.37 4.12 8.78
C HIS A 90 7.33 3.29 8.04
N LEU A 91 6.46 3.97 7.32
CA LEU A 91 5.61 3.33 6.33
C LEU A 91 6.42 3.21 5.04
N HIS A 92 6.60 1.98 4.58
CA HIS A 92 7.22 1.69 3.29
C HIS A 92 6.15 1.19 2.35
N PHE A 93 6.07 1.74 1.16
CA PHE A 93 5.18 1.18 0.17
C PHE A 93 5.74 1.33 -1.24
N GLN A 94 5.33 0.43 -2.09
CA GLN A 94 5.74 0.37 -3.48
C GLN A 94 4.51 0.25 -4.35
N VAL A 95 4.44 1.02 -5.42
CA VAL A 95 3.33 0.99 -6.37
C VAL A 95 3.89 0.61 -7.74
N TYR A 96 3.36 -0.47 -8.30
CA TYR A 96 3.73 -0.99 -9.61
C TYR A 96 2.66 -0.64 -10.63
N GLY A 97 3.07 -0.08 -11.77
CA GLY A 97 2.18 0.22 -12.88
C GLY A 97 1.95 -1.01 -13.75
N MET A 98 0.71 -1.49 -13.80
CA MET A 98 0.33 -2.66 -14.57
C MET A 98 -0.03 -2.31 -16.01
N GLU A 99 0.12 -3.27 -16.93
CA GLU A 99 -0.26 -3.10 -18.34
C GLU A 99 -1.75 -2.79 -18.52
N SER A 100 -2.58 -3.27 -17.60
CA SER A 100 -4.03 -2.99 -17.60
C SER A 100 -4.38 -1.54 -17.30
N GLY A 101 -3.40 -0.73 -16.87
CA GLY A 101 -3.62 0.63 -16.38
C GLY A 101 -3.92 0.70 -14.88
N ASN A 102 -4.00 -0.43 -14.21
CA ASN A 102 -4.16 -0.51 -12.77
C ASN A 102 -2.81 -0.42 -12.05
N PHE A 103 -2.86 -0.33 -10.73
CA PHE A 103 -1.66 -0.24 -9.88
C PHE A 103 -1.71 -1.33 -8.82
N GLU A 104 -0.57 -1.97 -8.59
CA GLU A 104 -0.42 -2.96 -7.53
C GLU A 104 0.32 -2.33 -6.36
N LEU A 105 -0.23 -2.48 -5.16
CA LEU A 105 0.33 -1.92 -3.93
C LEU A 105 1.02 -3.00 -3.10
N ASN A 106 2.21 -2.69 -2.62
CA ASN A 106 2.88 -3.45 -1.57
C ASN A 106 3.25 -2.46 -0.45
N ALA A 107 2.73 -2.68 0.76
CA ALA A 107 2.90 -1.73 1.87
C ALA A 107 3.15 -2.46 3.19
N TYR A 108 4.05 -1.90 3.99
CA TYR A 108 4.36 -2.44 5.32
C TYR A 108 4.99 -1.37 6.21
N VAL A 109 4.96 -1.62 7.50
CA VAL A 109 5.59 -0.75 8.51
C VAL A 109 6.80 -1.49 9.10
N SER A 110 7.92 -0.84 9.10
CA SER A 110 9.13 -1.41 9.71
C SER A 110 10.09 -0.35 10.25
#